data_677b31721de525fbc92310d0ac3016db
#
_entry.id   677b31721de525fbc92310d0ac3016db
#
_cell.length_a   1.000
_cell.length_b   1.000
_cell.length_c   1.000
_cell.angle_alpha   90.00
_cell.angle_beta   90.00
_cell.angle_gamma   90.00
#
_symmetry.space_group_name_H-M   'P 1'
#
loop_
_entity.id
_entity.type
_entity.pdbx_description
1 polymer ?
#
loop_
_entity_poly.entity_id
_entity_poly.type
_entity_poly.pdbx_seq_one_letter_code
_entity_poly.pdbx_strand_id
1 'polypeptide(L)'
;MPLDGAGAFRRLAAALYDGMLLLGVLMAVTALLQILTHGEAITRARVGWLEYAYCGLLLACVAAFYGSAWTRRGQTLGMKAWNIRLETPAGALPGLGRSLLRLAIAAPLYLLAIAGILLMTMRRASAPVVIACLAPLLVSYGWLLVRRAGTLHDLWSGTRVRRLAPGNPG
;
A
#
# COMPACT_ATOMS: atom_id res chain seq x y z
N MET A 1 26.91 -11.65 7.90
CA MET A 1 26.23 -11.26 6.64
C MET A 1 25.57 -9.91 6.88
N PRO A 2 25.90 -8.86 6.14
CA PRO A 2 25.24 -7.58 6.26
C PRO A 2 23.76 -7.76 5.92
N LEU A 3 22.90 -7.16 6.74
CA LEU A 3 21.44 -7.25 6.60
C LEU A 3 21.01 -6.33 5.45
N ASP A 4 20.95 -6.87 4.25
CA ASP A 4 20.51 -6.15 3.04
C ASP A 4 19.01 -5.79 3.06
N GLY A 5 18.31 -6.06 4.17
CA GLY A 5 16.90 -5.74 4.35
C GLY A 5 16.67 -4.24 4.59
N ALA A 6 15.68 -3.68 3.91
CA ALA A 6 15.27 -2.29 4.17
C ALA A 6 14.67 -2.16 5.58
N GLY A 7 15.16 -1.20 6.36
CA GLY A 7 14.62 -0.91 7.69
C GLY A 7 13.17 -0.42 7.66
N ALA A 8 12.49 -0.51 8.81
CA ALA A 8 11.08 -0.14 8.98
C ALA A 8 10.79 1.30 8.53
N PHE A 9 11.64 2.24 8.92
CA PHE A 9 11.46 3.65 8.56
C PHE A 9 11.40 3.87 7.04
N ARG A 10 12.34 3.30 6.27
CA ARG A 10 12.36 3.45 4.80
C ARG A 10 11.12 2.85 4.14
N ARG A 11 10.61 1.75 4.68
CA ARG A 11 9.40 1.09 4.20
C ARG A 11 8.15 1.93 4.45
N LEU A 12 8.03 2.49 5.66
CA LEU A 12 6.92 3.38 6.02
C LEU A 12 6.97 4.68 5.24
N ALA A 13 8.14 5.29 5.09
CA ALA A 13 8.30 6.51 4.31
C ALA A 13 7.98 6.29 2.83
N ALA A 14 8.41 5.18 2.24
CA ALA A 14 8.05 4.81 0.88
C ALA A 14 6.54 4.57 0.74
N ALA A 15 5.92 3.85 1.69
CA ALA A 15 4.47 3.60 1.68
C ALA A 15 3.66 4.89 1.83
N LEU A 16 4.11 5.83 2.67
CA LEU A 16 3.47 7.15 2.81
C LEU A 16 3.55 7.95 1.51
N TYR A 17 4.73 8.00 0.89
CA TYR A 17 4.92 8.68 -0.39
C TYR A 17 4.04 8.09 -1.49
N ASP A 18 4.03 6.77 -1.62
CA ASP A 18 3.17 6.07 -2.58
C ASP A 18 1.68 6.29 -2.29
N GLY A 19 1.30 6.32 -1.00
CA GLY A 19 -0.06 6.62 -0.58
C GLY A 19 -0.51 8.03 -0.99
N MET A 20 0.35 9.04 -0.85
CA MET A 20 0.05 10.41 -1.30
C MET A 20 -0.10 10.49 -2.83
N LEU A 21 0.79 9.83 -3.59
CA LEU A 21 0.67 9.75 -5.05
C LEU A 21 -0.61 9.05 -5.49
N LEU A 22 -0.90 7.92 -4.86
CA LEU A 22 -2.10 7.15 -5.15
C LEU A 22 -3.37 7.93 -4.82
N LEU A 23 -3.40 8.63 -3.69
CA LEU A 23 -4.51 9.52 -3.33
C LEU A 23 -4.74 10.57 -4.41
N GLY A 24 -3.69 11.22 -4.93
CA GLY A 24 -3.79 12.16 -6.04
C GLY A 24 -4.38 11.54 -7.30
N VAL A 25 -3.94 10.32 -7.66
CA VAL A 25 -4.50 9.58 -8.80
C VAL A 25 -5.98 9.27 -8.60
N LEU A 26 -6.35 8.74 -7.42
CA LEU A 26 -7.75 8.41 -7.12
C LEU A 26 -8.65 9.65 -7.10
N MET A 27 -8.16 10.77 -6.56
CA MET A 27 -8.87 12.06 -6.61
C MET A 27 -9.07 12.55 -8.04
N ALA A 28 -8.05 12.45 -8.90
CA ALA A 28 -8.16 12.83 -10.31
C ALA A 28 -9.18 11.97 -11.06
N VAL A 29 -9.17 10.64 -10.86
CA VAL A 29 -10.14 9.71 -11.43
C VAL A 29 -11.56 10.07 -10.94
N THR A 30 -11.72 10.31 -9.65
CA THR A 30 -13.03 10.69 -9.06
C THR A 30 -13.52 12.02 -9.62
N ALA A 31 -12.65 13.03 -9.71
CA ALA A 31 -13.00 14.33 -10.26
C ALA A 31 -13.42 14.24 -11.74
N LEU A 32 -12.69 13.45 -12.54
CA LEU A 32 -13.05 13.21 -13.95
C LEU A 32 -14.43 12.57 -14.06
N LEU A 33 -14.71 11.55 -13.24
CA LEU A 33 -16.04 10.92 -13.25
C LEU A 33 -17.14 11.88 -12.80
N GLN A 34 -16.90 12.73 -11.81
CA GLN A 34 -17.87 13.75 -11.38
C GLN A 34 -18.17 14.76 -12.50
N ILE A 35 -17.16 15.16 -13.28
CA ILE A 35 -17.37 16.02 -14.45
C ILE A 35 -18.26 15.31 -15.47
N LEU A 36 -18.00 14.02 -15.76
CA LEU A 36 -18.79 13.22 -16.72
C LEU A 36 -20.22 12.97 -16.24
N THR A 37 -20.47 12.96 -14.94
CA THR A 37 -21.80 12.83 -14.33
C THR A 37 -22.45 14.18 -13.98
N HIS A 38 -21.98 15.28 -14.61
CA HIS A 38 -22.51 16.63 -14.40
C HIS A 38 -22.50 17.08 -12.92
N GLY A 39 -21.49 16.62 -12.16
CA GLY A 39 -21.31 16.97 -10.74
C GLY A 39 -22.15 16.13 -9.76
N GLU A 40 -22.89 15.14 -10.27
CA GLU A 40 -23.66 14.26 -9.41
C GLU A 40 -22.75 13.28 -8.66
N ALA A 41 -22.96 13.18 -7.33
CA ALA A 41 -22.23 12.21 -6.53
C ALA A 41 -22.66 10.78 -6.89
N ILE A 42 -21.67 9.91 -7.13
CA ILE A 42 -21.89 8.49 -7.39
C ILE A 42 -22.19 7.80 -6.07
N THR A 43 -23.46 7.77 -5.68
CA THR A 43 -23.92 7.14 -4.45
C THR A 43 -24.95 6.05 -4.76
N ARG A 44 -25.04 5.04 -3.89
CA ARG A 44 -25.98 3.92 -4.01
C ARG A 44 -27.42 4.36 -4.18
N ALA A 45 -27.80 5.44 -3.51
CA ALA A 45 -29.16 6.00 -3.56
C ALA A 45 -29.54 6.57 -4.94
N ARG A 46 -28.53 7.03 -5.72
CA ARG A 46 -28.78 7.68 -7.03
C ARG A 46 -28.47 6.78 -8.22
N VAL A 47 -27.43 5.96 -8.15
CA VAL A 47 -26.84 5.28 -9.32
C VAL A 47 -26.82 3.75 -9.17
N GLY A 48 -27.28 3.19 -8.05
CA GLY A 48 -27.45 1.75 -7.83
C GLY A 48 -26.15 0.95 -8.05
N TRP A 49 -26.10 0.10 -9.09
CA TRP A 49 -24.96 -0.75 -9.39
C TRP A 49 -23.69 0.00 -9.83
N LEU A 50 -23.79 1.24 -10.33
CA LEU A 50 -22.65 2.06 -10.74
C LEU A 50 -21.73 2.41 -9.55
N GLU A 51 -22.22 2.42 -8.31
CA GLU A 51 -21.36 2.54 -7.14
C GLU A 51 -20.34 1.39 -7.06
N TYR A 52 -20.79 0.16 -7.32
CA TYR A 52 -19.89 -0.99 -7.34
C TYR A 52 -18.88 -0.91 -8.50
N ALA A 53 -19.30 -0.44 -9.67
CA ALA A 53 -18.41 -0.22 -10.82
C ALA A 53 -17.36 0.85 -10.49
N TYR A 54 -17.75 1.93 -9.82
CA TYR A 54 -16.85 2.98 -9.37
C TYR A 54 -15.83 2.44 -8.35
N CYS A 55 -16.28 1.71 -7.32
CA CYS A 55 -15.38 1.05 -6.36
C CYS A 55 -14.43 0.07 -7.06
N GLY A 56 -14.93 -0.71 -8.01
CA GLY A 56 -14.14 -1.62 -8.83
C GLY A 56 -13.07 -0.90 -9.65
N LEU A 57 -13.42 0.24 -10.24
CA LEU A 57 -12.46 1.08 -10.97
C LEU A 57 -11.35 1.62 -10.05
N LEU A 58 -11.70 2.12 -8.86
CA LEU A 58 -10.69 2.60 -7.89
C LEU A 58 -9.76 1.46 -7.44
N LEU A 59 -10.32 0.28 -7.16
CA LEU A 59 -9.51 -0.90 -6.83
C LEU A 59 -8.61 -1.33 -7.99
N ALA A 60 -9.10 -1.27 -9.24
CA ALA A 60 -8.31 -1.56 -10.43
C ALA A 60 -7.16 -0.55 -10.59
N CYS A 61 -7.38 0.74 -10.31
CA CYS A 61 -6.32 1.77 -10.30
C CYS A 61 -5.25 1.45 -9.26
N VAL A 62 -5.63 1.06 -8.05
CA VAL A 62 -4.70 0.66 -6.99
C VAL A 62 -3.89 -0.57 -7.41
N ALA A 63 -4.56 -1.61 -7.93
CA ALA A 63 -3.93 -2.84 -8.39
C ALA A 63 -2.98 -2.59 -9.56
N ALA A 64 -3.37 -1.74 -10.51
CA ALA A 64 -2.54 -1.35 -11.65
C ALA A 64 -1.31 -0.55 -11.21
N PHE A 65 -1.46 0.39 -10.28
CA PHE A 65 -0.37 1.20 -9.74
C PHE A 65 0.71 0.32 -9.10
N TYR A 66 0.33 -0.48 -8.11
CA TYR A 66 1.30 -1.35 -7.42
C TYR A 66 1.73 -2.54 -8.27
N GLY A 67 0.79 -3.19 -8.95
CA GLY A 67 1.05 -4.37 -9.77
C GLY A 67 2.06 -4.06 -10.89
N SER A 68 1.85 -2.99 -11.64
CA SER A 68 2.77 -2.59 -12.73
C SER A 68 4.14 -2.17 -12.22
N ALA A 69 4.20 -1.45 -11.10
CA ALA A 69 5.45 -0.99 -10.51
C ALA A 69 6.31 -2.16 -9.99
N TRP A 70 5.69 -3.11 -9.28
CA TRP A 70 6.41 -4.24 -8.70
C TRP A 70 6.80 -5.30 -9.73
N THR A 71 5.95 -5.58 -10.73
CA THR A 71 6.26 -6.59 -11.75
C THR A 71 7.28 -6.12 -12.78
N ARG A 72 7.28 -4.83 -13.14
CA ARG A 72 8.16 -4.31 -14.19
C ARG A 72 9.52 -3.86 -13.66
N ARG A 73 9.55 -3.23 -12.49
CA ARG A 73 10.76 -2.60 -11.94
C ARG A 73 11.11 -3.07 -10.52
N GLY A 74 10.20 -3.77 -9.84
CA GLY A 74 10.34 -4.10 -8.42
C GLY A 74 10.25 -2.88 -7.50
N GLN A 75 9.91 -1.70 -8.01
CA GLN A 75 9.93 -0.44 -7.28
C GLN A 75 8.75 0.44 -7.66
N THR A 76 8.09 0.98 -6.65
CA THR A 76 7.21 2.14 -6.79
C THR A 76 8.04 3.43 -6.78
N LEU A 77 7.41 4.57 -7.03
CA LEU A 77 8.09 5.87 -6.96
C LEU A 77 8.60 6.16 -5.54
N GLY A 78 7.81 5.87 -4.51
CA GLY A 78 8.25 5.97 -3.13
C GLY A 78 9.41 5.03 -2.81
N MET A 79 9.35 3.78 -3.26
CA MET A 79 10.45 2.83 -3.08
C MET A 79 11.74 3.29 -3.77
N LYS A 80 11.62 3.91 -4.96
CA LYS A 80 12.77 4.48 -5.68
C LYS A 80 13.39 5.64 -4.91
N ALA A 81 12.59 6.56 -4.36
CA ALA A 81 13.07 7.68 -3.55
C ALA A 81 13.85 7.23 -2.31
N TRP A 82 13.47 6.09 -1.73
CA TRP A 82 14.12 5.52 -0.52
C TRP A 82 15.17 4.43 -0.82
N ASN A 83 15.53 4.23 -2.10
CA ASN A 83 16.50 3.22 -2.57
C ASN A 83 16.20 1.81 -2.03
N ILE A 84 14.93 1.40 -2.14
CA ILE A 84 14.49 0.05 -1.78
C ILE A 84 13.81 -0.63 -2.96
N ARG A 85 13.92 -1.96 -3.04
CA ARG A 85 13.38 -2.77 -4.12
C ARG A 85 12.68 -3.99 -3.58
N LEU A 86 11.57 -4.36 -4.22
CA LEU A 86 10.85 -5.58 -3.96
C LEU A 86 11.37 -6.69 -4.84
N GLU A 87 11.74 -7.81 -4.23
CA GLU A 87 12.30 -8.98 -4.88
C GLU A 87 11.68 -10.25 -4.30
N THR A 88 11.77 -11.34 -5.03
CA THR A 88 11.57 -12.67 -4.46
C THR A 88 12.79 -13.10 -3.63
N PRO A 89 12.70 -14.13 -2.79
CA PRO A 89 13.86 -14.67 -2.07
C PRO A 89 15.02 -15.08 -3.01
N ALA A 90 14.71 -15.45 -4.25
CA ALA A 90 15.68 -15.77 -5.28
C ALA A 90 16.32 -14.55 -5.97
N GLY A 91 15.94 -13.31 -5.59
CA GLY A 91 16.47 -12.08 -6.19
C GLY A 91 15.78 -11.65 -7.49
N ALA A 92 14.78 -12.40 -7.96
CA ALA A 92 14.02 -12.08 -9.17
C ALA A 92 12.88 -11.09 -8.86
N LEU A 93 12.33 -10.45 -9.90
CA LEU A 93 11.12 -9.62 -9.76
C LEU A 93 9.91 -10.49 -9.38
N PRO A 94 9.01 -10.00 -8.51
CA PRO A 94 7.79 -10.72 -8.19
C PRO A 94 6.85 -10.73 -9.40
N GLY A 95 6.25 -11.88 -9.69
CA GLY A 95 5.17 -11.99 -10.67
C GLY A 95 3.90 -11.28 -10.18
N LEU A 96 2.93 -11.09 -11.10
CA LEU A 96 1.68 -10.39 -10.82
C LEU A 96 0.91 -11.01 -9.64
N GLY A 97 0.81 -12.35 -9.59
CA GLY A 97 0.11 -13.05 -8.50
C GLY A 97 0.69 -12.75 -7.11
N ARG A 98 2.03 -12.78 -6.97
CA ARG A 98 2.69 -12.44 -5.69
C ARG A 98 2.51 -10.96 -5.34
N SER A 99 2.54 -10.09 -6.35
CA SER A 99 2.32 -8.65 -6.18
C SER A 99 0.90 -8.34 -5.71
N LEU A 100 -0.11 -8.97 -6.31
CA LEU A 100 -1.51 -8.81 -5.91
C LEU A 100 -1.78 -9.44 -4.54
N LEU A 101 -1.20 -10.62 -4.25
CA LEU A 101 -1.31 -11.22 -2.93
C LEU A 101 -0.70 -10.33 -1.84
N ARG A 102 0.48 -9.75 -2.12
CA ARG A 102 1.10 -8.78 -1.24
C ARG A 102 0.19 -7.58 -0.98
N LEU A 103 -0.40 -7.03 -2.04
CA LEU A 103 -1.33 -5.91 -1.94
C LEU A 103 -2.55 -6.28 -1.12
N ALA A 104 -3.16 -7.44 -1.38
CA ALA A 104 -4.34 -7.92 -0.67
C ALA A 104 -4.10 -8.12 0.84
N ILE A 105 -2.88 -8.48 1.24
CA ILE A 105 -2.52 -8.61 2.66
C ILE A 105 -2.13 -7.25 3.26
N ALA A 106 -1.38 -6.42 2.54
CA ALA A 106 -0.86 -5.16 3.06
C ALA A 106 -1.95 -4.07 3.13
N ALA A 107 -2.79 -3.94 2.10
CA ALA A 107 -3.80 -2.87 2.02
C ALA A 107 -4.75 -2.84 3.23
N PRO A 108 -5.34 -3.96 3.70
CA PRO A 108 -6.19 -3.95 4.89
C PRO A 108 -5.48 -3.46 6.15
N LEU A 109 -4.19 -3.81 6.33
CA LEU A 109 -3.41 -3.37 7.50
C LEU A 109 -3.23 -1.86 7.53
N TYR A 110 -2.89 -1.26 6.37
CA TYR A 110 -2.73 0.19 6.26
C TYR A 110 -4.07 0.92 6.33
N LEU A 111 -5.12 0.41 5.66
CA LEU A 111 -6.45 1.01 5.69
C LEU A 111 -7.04 0.99 7.11
N LEU A 112 -6.87 -0.09 7.85
CA LEU A 112 -7.33 -0.20 9.22
C LEU A 112 -6.59 0.80 10.13
N ALA A 113 -5.28 0.93 9.97
CA ALA A 113 -4.49 1.91 10.72
C ALA A 113 -4.91 3.35 10.40
N ILE A 114 -5.11 3.68 9.13
CA ILE A 114 -5.60 4.99 8.68
C ILE A 114 -7.00 5.26 9.26
N ALA A 115 -7.91 4.28 9.19
CA ALA A 115 -9.25 4.41 9.75
C ALA A 115 -9.21 4.68 11.26
N GLY A 116 -8.35 3.98 12.00
CA GLY A 116 -8.14 4.22 13.43
C GLY A 116 -7.68 5.65 13.74
N ILE A 117 -6.72 6.16 12.98
CA ILE A 117 -6.22 7.53 13.11
C ILE A 117 -7.32 8.54 12.79
N LEU A 118 -8.07 8.34 11.69
CA LEU A 118 -9.18 9.23 11.31
C LEU A 118 -10.29 9.25 12.36
N LEU A 119 -10.67 8.09 12.88
CA LEU A 119 -11.66 8.01 13.95
C LEU A 119 -11.20 8.73 15.22
N MET A 120 -9.91 8.65 15.55
CA MET A 120 -9.30 9.38 16.66
C MET A 120 -9.37 10.90 16.42
N THR A 121 -8.95 11.38 15.26
CA THR A 121 -8.96 12.82 14.94
C THR A 121 -10.37 13.40 14.93
N MET A 122 -11.35 12.61 14.48
CA MET A 122 -12.78 12.99 14.52
C MET A 122 -13.42 12.82 15.90
N ARG A 123 -12.67 12.42 16.92
CA ARG A 123 -13.18 12.11 18.29
C ARG A 123 -14.35 11.11 18.29
N ARG A 124 -14.35 10.18 17.31
CA ARG A 124 -15.39 9.15 17.13
C ARG A 124 -15.01 7.79 17.70
N ALA A 125 -13.76 7.61 18.16
CA ALA A 125 -13.29 6.35 18.73
C ALA A 125 -12.59 6.56 20.07
N SER A 126 -12.78 5.60 20.97
CA SER A 126 -12.01 5.51 22.23
C SER A 126 -10.59 4.98 21.98
N ALA A 127 -9.67 5.25 22.89
CA ALA A 127 -8.29 4.80 22.78
C ALA A 127 -8.15 3.28 22.52
N PRO A 128 -8.89 2.38 23.17
CA PRO A 128 -8.82 0.94 22.87
C PRO A 128 -9.15 0.59 21.43
N VAL A 129 -10.14 1.26 20.82
CA VAL A 129 -10.50 1.04 19.41
C VAL A 129 -9.38 1.48 18.49
N VAL A 130 -8.77 2.62 18.74
CA VAL A 130 -7.60 3.10 17.96
C VAL A 130 -6.43 2.13 18.07
N ILE A 131 -6.14 1.68 19.29
CA ILE A 131 -5.07 0.68 19.52
C ILE A 131 -5.36 -0.62 18.75
N ALA A 132 -6.60 -1.11 18.79
CA ALA A 132 -6.99 -2.31 18.04
C ALA A 132 -6.82 -2.13 16.52
N CYS A 133 -7.11 -0.95 15.99
CA CYS A 133 -6.91 -0.64 14.57
C CYS A 133 -5.41 -0.56 14.18
N LEU A 134 -4.57 -0.04 15.06
CA LEU A 134 -3.13 0.10 14.81
C LEU A 134 -2.36 -1.22 15.04
N ALA A 135 -2.84 -2.07 15.96
CA ALA A 135 -2.15 -3.27 16.41
C ALA A 135 -1.68 -4.20 15.27
N PRO A 136 -2.48 -4.54 14.24
CA PRO A 136 -2.05 -5.43 13.17
C PRO A 136 -0.85 -4.88 12.39
N LEU A 137 -0.84 -3.58 12.11
CA LEU A 137 0.28 -2.93 11.45
C LEU A 137 1.52 -2.89 12.36
N LEU A 138 1.35 -2.54 13.62
CA LEU A 138 2.43 -2.50 14.61
C LEU A 138 3.05 -3.90 14.82
N VAL A 139 2.23 -4.94 14.89
CA VAL A 139 2.71 -6.33 15.01
C VAL A 139 3.50 -6.72 13.75
N SER A 140 3.02 -6.35 12.56
CA SER A 140 3.72 -6.64 11.30
C SER A 140 5.11 -5.99 11.25
N TYR A 141 5.22 -4.73 11.69
CA TYR A 141 6.50 -4.03 11.74
C TYR A 141 7.37 -4.42 12.94
N GLY A 142 6.76 -4.73 14.08
CA GLY A 142 7.44 -5.29 15.25
C GLY A 142 8.14 -6.61 14.91
N TRP A 143 7.46 -7.48 14.14
CA TRP A 143 8.04 -8.71 13.64
C TRP A 143 9.29 -8.46 12.77
N LEU A 144 9.25 -7.46 11.90
CA LEU A 144 10.41 -7.05 11.10
C LEU A 144 11.60 -6.65 11.99
N LEU A 145 11.35 -5.90 13.08
CA LEU A 145 12.40 -5.43 13.98
C LEU A 145 13.03 -6.58 14.78
N VAL A 146 12.21 -7.52 15.24
CA VAL A 146 12.66 -8.64 16.08
C VAL A 146 13.36 -9.72 15.24
N ARG A 147 12.71 -10.15 14.16
CA ARG A 147 13.19 -11.29 13.35
C ARG A 147 14.08 -10.88 12.19
N ARG A 148 14.08 -9.59 11.80
CA ARG A 148 14.82 -9.05 10.65
C ARG A 148 14.57 -9.79 9.32
N ALA A 149 13.49 -10.58 9.27
CA ALA A 149 13.14 -11.46 8.16
C ALA A 149 12.14 -10.85 7.16
N GLY A 150 11.67 -9.64 7.40
CA GLY A 150 10.63 -8.97 6.63
C GLY A 150 9.35 -8.73 7.45
N THR A 151 8.41 -8.00 6.90
CA THR A 151 7.07 -7.80 7.48
C THR A 151 6.20 -9.02 7.22
N LEU A 152 5.09 -9.17 7.94
CA LEU A 152 4.18 -10.32 7.75
C LEU A 152 3.67 -10.44 6.30
N HIS A 153 3.34 -9.31 5.67
CA HIS A 153 2.91 -9.32 4.27
C HIS A 153 4.06 -9.67 3.28
N ASP A 154 5.32 -9.43 3.63
CA ASP A 154 6.47 -9.90 2.86
C ASP A 154 6.56 -11.43 2.91
N LEU A 155 6.46 -11.99 4.13
CA LEU A 155 6.58 -13.43 4.35
C LEU A 155 5.47 -14.22 3.65
N TRP A 156 4.22 -13.78 3.82
CA TRP A 156 3.06 -14.49 3.25
C TRP A 156 2.96 -14.37 1.73
N SER A 157 3.47 -13.26 1.15
CA SER A 157 3.53 -13.11 -0.32
C SER A 157 4.79 -13.73 -0.95
N GLY A 158 5.70 -14.29 -0.14
CA GLY A 158 6.97 -14.81 -0.65
C GLY A 158 7.82 -13.73 -1.34
N THR A 159 7.84 -12.52 -0.76
CA THR A 159 8.62 -11.39 -1.25
C THR A 159 9.53 -10.84 -0.15
N ARG A 160 10.52 -10.06 -0.54
CA ARG A 160 11.38 -9.33 0.40
C ARG A 160 11.68 -7.93 -0.13
N VAL A 161 11.87 -6.98 0.78
CA VAL A 161 12.28 -5.62 0.43
C VAL A 161 13.77 -5.48 0.75
N ARG A 162 14.57 -5.27 -0.30
CA ARG A 162 16.02 -5.09 -0.22
C ARG A 162 16.38 -3.62 -0.33
N ARG A 163 17.45 -3.22 0.33
CA ARG A 163 18.06 -1.90 0.15
C ARG A 163 19.03 -1.96 -1.03
N LEU A 164 18.93 -1.00 -1.93
CA LEU A 164 19.90 -0.82 -3.02
C LEU A 164 21.08 0.02 -2.54
N ALA A 165 22.27 -0.29 -3.05
CA ALA A 165 23.45 0.55 -2.82
C ALA A 165 23.25 1.92 -3.51
N PRO A 166 23.75 3.02 -2.93
CA PRO A 166 23.72 4.33 -3.59
C PRO A 166 24.44 4.24 -4.94
N GLY A 167 23.79 4.66 -6.02
CA GLY A 167 24.39 4.73 -7.34
C GLY A 167 24.16 3.54 -8.27
N ASN A 168 23.40 2.51 -7.87
CA ASN A 168 22.99 1.45 -8.77
C ASN A 168 21.55 1.70 -9.27
N PRO A 169 21.34 2.20 -10.51
CA PRO A 169 20.01 2.32 -11.11
C PRO A 169 19.48 0.91 -11.36
N GLY A 170 18.42 0.55 -10.62
CA GLY A 170 17.77 -0.76 -10.76
C GLY A 170 17.02 -0.94 -12.07
#